data_672d5473e59b7c4457696fadc7887a35
#
_entry.id   672d5473e59b7c4457696fadc7887a35
#
_cell.length_a   1.000
_cell.length_b   1.000
_cell.length_c   1.000
_cell.angle_alpha   90.00
_cell.angle_beta   90.00
_cell.angle_gamma   90.00
#
_symmetry.space_group_name_H-M   'P 1'
#
loop_
_entity.id
_entity.type
_entity.pdbx_description
1 polymer ?
#
loop_
_entity_poly.entity_id
_entity_poly.type
_entity_poly.pdbx_seq_one_letter_code
_entity_poly.pdbx_strand_id
1 'polypeptide(L)'
;MLKKNTPLKVVLGIFIVEVIVLISLGITLQSNIVQIHDKINTEQITDVKQVDIEIEELSEKISKELIICAVVFSIISVVLGVYMSKVIVYPINKYLKSKDEEKSTEQIEMGKIVLHTTEGIVVFNRDGTIALINPAAKRLLKISPEDNTFEDVFHKYDKSINMEKIIYLDNWTSTTQKVNVGDANLDVLFSPFRNKQDIPAGVIAFIPDSIEHERLDNMRKEFVADVSHELKTPITSIMGYADTLLEGEYDEKTKKEFLGVIATEARRMARLVTDLLELSRIDSNRKKIKKESFDLGEMVKECQDKLAIEIKKKNHQVENFVTADVPPVFADRDDIERVVLNILTNSIKYTPEGGLLKIYVGFVYNDAYIKIIDNGIGIPEEDLNRIFERFYRVDKARSRENGGTGLGLSIAKEILDKNGGSIDIKSEVGKGTEVVIKVPTKG
;
A
#
# COMPACT_ATOMS: atom_id res chain seq x y z
N MET A 1 -10.03 1.18 -34.32
CA MET A 1 -9.15 0.93 -33.13
C MET A 1 -8.97 2.11 -32.15
N LEU A 2 -9.56 3.29 -32.37
CA LEU A 2 -9.36 4.51 -31.57
C LEU A 2 -10.43 4.80 -30.49
N LYS A 3 -11.48 3.99 -30.35
CA LYS A 3 -12.60 4.21 -29.40
C LYS A 3 -12.50 3.46 -28.06
N LYS A 4 -11.53 2.57 -27.87
CA LYS A 4 -11.44 1.70 -26.67
C LYS A 4 -10.77 2.32 -25.45
N ASN A 5 -10.05 3.45 -25.58
CA ASN A 5 -9.27 4.07 -24.50
C ASN A 5 -9.81 5.43 -24.01
N THR A 6 -10.98 5.85 -24.47
CA THR A 6 -11.55 7.16 -24.09
C THR A 6 -11.89 7.26 -22.59
N PRO A 7 -12.47 6.24 -21.94
CA PRO A 7 -12.77 6.32 -20.51
C PRO A 7 -11.52 6.41 -19.63
N LEU A 8 -10.52 5.61 -19.92
CA LEU A 8 -9.26 5.63 -19.17
C LEU A 8 -8.51 6.97 -19.33
N LYS A 9 -8.56 7.58 -20.53
CA LYS A 9 -7.93 8.88 -20.78
C LYS A 9 -8.64 10.02 -20.06
N VAL A 10 -9.96 9.97 -19.92
CA VAL A 10 -10.73 10.97 -19.17
C VAL A 10 -10.45 10.84 -17.68
N VAL A 11 -10.47 9.63 -17.11
CA VAL A 11 -10.11 9.38 -15.71
C VAL A 11 -8.67 9.79 -15.42
N LEU A 12 -7.74 9.45 -16.31
CA LEU A 12 -6.34 9.85 -16.19
C LEU A 12 -6.19 11.39 -16.30
N GLY A 13 -6.94 12.03 -17.18
CA GLY A 13 -6.94 13.49 -17.34
C GLY A 13 -7.45 14.21 -16.09
N ILE A 14 -8.52 13.71 -15.48
CA ILE A 14 -9.08 14.24 -14.22
C ILE A 14 -8.08 14.05 -13.08
N PHE A 15 -7.48 12.87 -12.95
CA PHE A 15 -6.45 12.60 -11.93
C PHE A 15 -5.22 13.51 -12.08
N ILE A 16 -4.80 13.78 -13.32
CA ILE A 16 -3.69 14.72 -13.59
C ILE A 16 -4.06 16.14 -13.15
N VAL A 17 -5.28 16.59 -13.41
CA VAL A 17 -5.75 17.92 -12.97
C VAL A 17 -5.80 18.01 -11.45
N GLU A 18 -6.29 16.98 -10.75
CA GLU A 18 -6.30 16.92 -9.28
C GLU A 18 -4.89 17.01 -8.70
N VAL A 19 -3.95 16.26 -9.26
CA VAL A 19 -2.54 16.29 -8.83
C VAL A 19 -1.92 17.67 -9.08
N ILE A 20 -2.19 18.31 -10.22
CA ILE A 20 -1.69 19.65 -10.53
C ILE A 20 -2.23 20.69 -9.56
N VAL A 21 -3.52 20.63 -9.21
CA VAL A 21 -4.15 21.54 -8.25
C VAL A 21 -3.54 21.36 -6.86
N LEU A 22 -3.33 20.13 -6.40
CA LEU A 22 -2.70 19.85 -5.11
C LEU A 22 -1.23 20.31 -5.05
N ILE A 23 -0.48 20.12 -6.13
CA ILE A 23 0.91 20.60 -6.23
C ILE A 23 0.94 22.13 -6.22
N SER A 24 0.06 22.79 -6.98
CA SER A 24 -0.04 24.25 -7.02
C SER A 24 -0.36 24.82 -5.62
N LEU A 25 -1.31 24.23 -4.91
CA LEU A 25 -1.66 24.62 -3.54
C LEU A 25 -0.45 24.45 -2.60
N GLY A 26 0.26 23.33 -2.70
CA GLY A 26 1.47 23.06 -1.91
C GLY A 26 2.58 24.10 -2.16
N ILE A 27 2.81 24.48 -3.41
CA ILE A 27 3.82 25.49 -3.80
C ILE A 27 3.42 26.86 -3.26
N THR A 28 2.14 27.24 -3.37
CA THR A 28 1.65 28.54 -2.90
C THR A 28 1.75 28.64 -1.38
N LEU A 29 1.37 27.56 -0.65
CA LEU A 29 1.52 27.47 0.80
C LEU A 29 2.99 27.62 1.22
N GLN A 30 3.89 26.89 0.57
CA GLN A 30 5.32 26.95 0.85
C GLN A 30 5.91 28.32 0.56
N SER A 31 5.52 28.96 -0.54
CA SER A 31 5.96 30.33 -0.89
C SER A 31 5.49 31.36 0.14
N ASN A 32 4.24 31.25 0.62
CA ASN A 32 3.70 32.17 1.62
C ASN A 32 4.39 32.00 2.98
N ILE A 33 4.69 30.76 3.41
CA ILE A 33 5.44 30.47 4.64
C ILE A 33 6.87 31.03 4.56
N VAL A 34 7.56 30.85 3.42
CA VAL A 34 8.91 31.39 3.22
C VAL A 34 8.91 32.92 3.26
N GLN A 35 7.95 33.58 2.63
CA GLN A 35 7.83 35.05 2.67
C GLN A 35 7.64 35.58 4.08
N ILE A 36 6.85 34.90 4.94
CA ILE A 36 6.67 35.31 6.33
C ILE A 36 7.94 35.05 7.12
N HIS A 37 8.59 33.92 6.92
CA HIS A 37 9.85 33.61 7.59
C HIS A 37 10.95 34.63 7.24
N ASP A 38 11.05 35.03 5.99
CA ASP A 38 12.00 36.05 5.53
C ASP A 38 11.68 37.44 6.09
N LYS A 39 10.41 37.81 6.19
CA LYS A 39 9.97 39.08 6.82
C LYS A 39 10.28 39.12 8.32
N ILE A 40 10.09 38.01 9.02
CA ILE A 40 10.41 37.88 10.45
C ILE A 40 11.93 37.98 10.67
N ASN A 41 12.73 37.30 9.83
CA ASN A 41 14.19 37.26 9.97
C ASN A 41 14.89 38.58 9.54
N THR A 42 14.25 39.43 8.74
CA THR A 42 14.86 40.70 8.27
C THR A 42 14.60 41.88 9.21
N GLU A 43 14.19 41.67 10.46
CA GLU A 43 13.91 42.70 11.48
C GLU A 43 12.86 43.77 11.05
N GLN A 44 12.10 43.50 9.98
CA GLN A 44 11.08 44.46 9.51
C GLN A 44 9.79 44.43 10.33
N ILE A 45 9.59 43.43 11.22
CA ILE A 45 8.41 43.36 12.10
C ILE A 45 8.88 43.35 13.55
N THR A 46 8.78 44.50 14.17
CA THR A 46 9.15 44.69 15.60
C THR A 46 7.93 44.71 16.53
N ASP A 47 6.72 44.69 16.00
CA ASP A 47 5.49 44.77 16.81
C ASP A 47 4.65 43.49 16.67
N VAL A 48 4.32 42.86 17.81
CA VAL A 48 3.50 41.63 17.91
C VAL A 48 2.14 41.81 17.23
N LYS A 49 1.55 43.03 17.26
CA LYS A 49 0.29 43.31 16.56
C LYS A 49 0.39 43.24 15.05
N GLN A 50 1.55 43.54 14.49
CA GLN A 50 1.76 43.44 13.04
C GLN A 50 1.93 41.98 12.56
N VAL A 51 2.49 41.13 13.41
CA VAL A 51 2.56 39.67 13.18
C VAL A 51 1.17 39.04 13.19
N ASP A 52 0.33 39.45 14.15
CA ASP A 52 -1.05 38.95 14.25
C ASP A 52 -1.89 39.33 13.00
N ILE A 53 -1.74 40.54 12.47
CA ILE A 53 -2.44 41.00 11.26
C ILE A 53 -1.98 40.19 10.04
N GLU A 54 -0.68 39.93 9.86
CA GLU A 54 -0.17 39.16 8.72
C GLU A 54 -0.56 37.67 8.80
N ILE A 55 -0.66 37.08 10.02
CA ILE A 55 -1.17 35.74 10.23
C ILE A 55 -2.68 35.67 9.90
N GLU A 56 -3.44 36.70 10.27
CA GLU A 56 -4.88 36.77 9.96
C GLU A 56 -5.11 36.88 8.45
N GLU A 57 -4.35 37.74 7.73
CA GLU A 57 -4.40 37.85 6.27
C GLU A 57 -4.01 36.56 5.57
N LEU A 58 -2.98 35.85 6.08
CA LEU A 58 -2.58 34.56 5.55
C LEU A 58 -3.65 33.50 5.76
N SER A 59 -4.25 33.48 6.95
CA SER A 59 -5.35 32.56 7.28
C SER A 59 -6.55 32.77 6.36
N GLU A 60 -6.89 34.03 6.07
CA GLU A 60 -7.98 34.39 5.15
C GLU A 60 -7.65 33.96 3.70
N LYS A 61 -6.41 34.17 3.27
CA LYS A 61 -5.94 33.75 1.93
C LYS A 61 -5.94 32.24 1.75
N ILE A 62 -5.44 31.51 2.76
CA ILE A 62 -5.47 30.02 2.78
C ILE A 62 -6.92 29.52 2.77
N SER A 63 -7.80 30.14 3.55
CA SER A 63 -9.22 29.78 3.59
C SER A 63 -9.90 29.97 2.23
N LYS A 64 -9.60 31.07 1.52
CA LYS A 64 -10.12 31.31 0.17
C LYS A 64 -9.62 30.27 -0.84
N GLU A 65 -8.33 29.90 -0.79
CA GLU A 65 -7.76 28.89 -1.67
C GLU A 65 -8.33 27.49 -1.38
N LEU A 66 -8.53 27.14 -0.10
CA LEU A 66 -9.20 25.89 0.30
C LEU A 66 -10.65 25.82 -0.20
N ILE A 67 -11.39 26.95 -0.15
CA ILE A 67 -12.75 27.01 -0.69
C ILE A 67 -12.75 26.81 -2.20
N ILE A 68 -11.82 27.44 -2.93
CA ILE A 68 -11.68 27.25 -4.38
C ILE A 68 -11.37 25.78 -4.70
N CYS A 69 -10.43 25.15 -3.97
CA CYS A 69 -10.13 23.74 -4.13
C CYS A 69 -11.35 22.86 -3.84
N ALA A 70 -12.10 23.13 -2.79
CA ALA A 70 -13.32 22.38 -2.44
C ALA A 70 -14.39 22.51 -3.55
N VAL A 71 -14.55 23.68 -4.14
CA VAL A 71 -15.46 23.90 -5.27
C VAL A 71 -15.01 23.13 -6.50
N VAL A 72 -13.71 23.17 -6.84
CA VAL A 72 -13.16 22.41 -7.98
C VAL A 72 -13.33 20.90 -7.76
N PHE A 73 -13.04 20.41 -6.56
CA PHE A 73 -13.26 18.99 -6.18
C PHE A 73 -14.74 18.61 -6.31
N SER A 74 -15.65 19.49 -5.88
CA SER A 74 -17.08 19.27 -5.99
C SER A 74 -17.54 19.17 -7.45
N ILE A 75 -17.02 20.04 -8.32
CA ILE A 75 -17.32 20.01 -9.76
C ILE A 75 -16.77 18.73 -10.40
N ILE A 76 -15.55 18.31 -10.08
CA ILE A 76 -14.94 17.10 -10.60
C ILE A 76 -15.74 15.87 -10.17
N SER A 77 -16.16 15.80 -8.91
CA SER A 77 -17.01 14.71 -8.37
C SER A 77 -18.35 14.62 -9.10
N VAL A 78 -18.99 15.77 -9.39
CA VAL A 78 -20.23 15.81 -10.18
C VAL A 78 -20.00 15.32 -11.61
N VAL A 79 -18.93 15.75 -12.26
CA VAL A 79 -18.56 15.31 -13.61
C VAL A 79 -18.30 13.80 -13.64
N LEU A 80 -17.59 13.28 -12.64
CA LEU A 80 -17.31 11.85 -12.49
C LEU A 80 -18.63 11.06 -12.29
N GLY A 81 -19.52 11.57 -11.42
CA GLY A 81 -20.85 10.99 -11.20
C GLY A 81 -21.70 10.95 -12.47
N VAL A 82 -21.73 12.04 -13.24
CA VAL A 82 -22.44 12.11 -14.53
C VAL A 82 -21.80 11.15 -15.55
N TYR A 83 -20.48 11.06 -15.57
CA TYR A 83 -19.75 10.16 -16.46
C TYR A 83 -20.02 8.68 -16.12
N MET A 84 -19.94 8.31 -14.86
CA MET A 84 -20.27 6.96 -14.36
C MET A 84 -21.74 6.63 -14.61
N SER A 85 -22.64 7.58 -14.41
CA SER A 85 -24.06 7.45 -14.78
C SER A 85 -24.22 7.13 -16.26
N LYS A 86 -23.50 7.80 -17.17
CA LYS A 86 -23.56 7.53 -18.62
C LYS A 86 -22.90 6.21 -19.02
N VAL A 87 -21.83 5.80 -18.34
CA VAL A 87 -21.08 4.58 -18.70
C VAL A 87 -21.74 3.32 -18.14
N ILE A 88 -22.38 3.40 -16.97
CA ILE A 88 -22.99 2.24 -16.30
C ILE A 88 -24.52 2.27 -16.45
N VAL A 89 -25.16 3.39 -16.12
CA VAL A 89 -26.64 3.47 -16.07
C VAL A 89 -27.25 3.48 -17.47
N TYR A 90 -26.63 4.14 -18.44
CA TYR A 90 -27.15 4.19 -19.81
C TYR A 90 -27.14 2.82 -20.49
N PRO A 91 -26.11 1.97 -20.43
CA PRO A 91 -26.15 0.61 -20.93
C PRO A 91 -27.18 -0.28 -20.21
N ILE A 92 -27.26 -0.17 -18.86
CA ILE A 92 -28.22 -0.93 -18.04
C ILE A 92 -29.67 -0.52 -18.40
N ASN A 93 -29.92 0.78 -18.53
CA ASN A 93 -31.24 1.28 -18.99
C ASN A 93 -31.58 0.83 -20.41
N LYS A 94 -30.58 0.78 -21.30
CA LYS A 94 -30.74 0.22 -22.63
C LYS A 94 -31.03 -1.27 -22.59
N TYR A 95 -30.37 -2.01 -21.69
CA TYR A 95 -30.60 -3.43 -21.46
C TYR A 95 -32.01 -3.70 -20.89
N LEU A 96 -32.46 -2.93 -19.90
CA LEU A 96 -33.80 -3.07 -19.33
C LEU A 96 -34.90 -2.63 -20.31
N LYS A 97 -34.61 -1.67 -21.22
CA LYS A 97 -35.50 -1.24 -22.30
C LYS A 97 -35.60 -2.25 -23.44
N SER A 98 -34.56 -3.06 -23.67
CA SER A 98 -34.52 -4.00 -24.79
C SER A 98 -35.08 -5.39 -24.47
N LYS A 99 -35.64 -5.61 -23.27
CA LYS A 99 -36.21 -6.91 -22.86
C LYS A 99 -37.43 -7.34 -23.74
N ASP A 100 -38.00 -6.43 -24.54
CA ASP A 100 -39.11 -6.68 -25.43
C ASP A 100 -38.73 -6.90 -26.93
N GLU A 101 -37.43 -6.71 -27.28
CA GLU A 101 -36.97 -6.92 -28.66
C GLU A 101 -35.59 -7.57 -28.72
N GLU A 102 -35.56 -8.81 -29.24
CA GLU A 102 -34.40 -9.62 -29.63
C GLU A 102 -33.50 -10.25 -28.56
N LYS A 103 -33.67 -11.55 -28.41
CA LYS A 103 -32.69 -12.49 -27.83
C LYS A 103 -31.46 -12.58 -28.72
N SER A 104 -30.46 -11.77 -28.51
CA SER A 104 -29.20 -11.87 -29.21
C SER A 104 -27.98 -11.96 -28.30
N THR A 105 -26.87 -12.37 -28.87
CA THR A 105 -25.55 -12.61 -28.25
C THR A 105 -25.06 -11.44 -27.39
N GLU A 106 -25.47 -10.19 -27.66
CA GLU A 106 -25.14 -8.99 -26.88
C GLU A 106 -25.69 -9.02 -25.45
N GLN A 107 -26.83 -9.66 -25.20
CA GLN A 107 -27.39 -9.80 -23.84
C GLN A 107 -26.53 -10.69 -22.94
N ILE A 108 -25.89 -11.71 -23.53
CA ILE A 108 -25.02 -12.65 -22.80
C ILE A 108 -23.69 -11.97 -22.43
N GLU A 109 -23.16 -11.13 -23.29
CA GLU A 109 -21.92 -10.40 -23.03
C GLU A 109 -22.08 -9.32 -21.95
N MET A 110 -23.21 -8.60 -21.97
CA MET A 110 -23.50 -7.56 -20.98
C MET A 110 -23.79 -8.14 -19.58
N GLY A 111 -24.53 -9.25 -19.54
CA GLY A 111 -24.72 -10.01 -18.31
C GLY A 111 -23.40 -10.50 -17.71
N LYS A 112 -22.46 -10.94 -18.55
CA LYS A 112 -21.11 -11.33 -18.11
C LYS A 112 -20.31 -10.16 -17.55
N ILE A 113 -20.40 -8.97 -18.15
CA ILE A 113 -19.68 -7.77 -17.66
C ILE A 113 -20.16 -7.40 -16.25
N VAL A 114 -21.49 -7.38 -16.03
CA VAL A 114 -22.06 -7.08 -14.71
C VAL A 114 -21.71 -8.14 -13.67
N LEU A 115 -21.66 -9.42 -14.07
CA LEU A 115 -21.32 -10.53 -13.19
C LEU A 115 -19.84 -10.54 -12.76
N HIS A 116 -18.94 -10.00 -13.59
CA HIS A 116 -17.50 -10.01 -13.35
C HIS A 116 -16.93 -8.66 -12.87
N THR A 117 -17.78 -7.63 -12.67
CA THR A 117 -17.30 -6.38 -12.06
C THR A 117 -17.03 -6.59 -10.57
N THR A 118 -15.99 -5.93 -10.06
CA THR A 118 -15.63 -5.90 -8.64
C THR A 118 -16.60 -5.07 -7.82
N GLU A 119 -17.25 -4.10 -8.45
CA GLU A 119 -18.26 -3.22 -7.88
C GLU A 119 -19.57 -3.94 -7.62
N GLY A 120 -20.21 -3.66 -6.50
CA GLY A 120 -21.54 -4.21 -6.19
C GLY A 120 -22.63 -3.51 -7.01
N ILE A 121 -23.49 -4.30 -7.65
CA ILE A 121 -24.65 -3.79 -8.40
C ILE A 121 -25.88 -4.57 -7.98
N VAL A 122 -26.91 -3.84 -7.52
CA VAL A 122 -28.24 -4.37 -7.26
C VAL A 122 -29.26 -3.50 -8.00
N VAL A 123 -30.15 -4.15 -8.74
CA VAL A 123 -31.26 -3.48 -9.43
C VAL A 123 -32.57 -3.91 -8.78
N PHE A 124 -33.36 -2.96 -8.36
CA PHE A 124 -34.67 -3.17 -7.77
C PHE A 124 -35.76 -2.70 -8.71
N ASN A 125 -36.80 -3.51 -8.86
CA ASN A 125 -38.05 -3.13 -9.54
C ASN A 125 -38.76 -2.05 -8.71
N ARG A 126 -39.81 -1.44 -9.32
CA ARG A 126 -40.63 -0.41 -8.65
C ARG A 126 -41.33 -0.92 -7.38
N ASP A 127 -41.65 -2.20 -7.32
CA ASP A 127 -42.27 -2.86 -6.16
C ASP A 127 -41.27 -3.23 -5.06
N GLY A 128 -39.99 -2.85 -5.22
CA GLY A 128 -38.91 -3.13 -4.28
C GLY A 128 -38.26 -4.50 -4.44
N THR A 129 -38.76 -5.38 -5.32
CA THR A 129 -38.15 -6.70 -5.54
C THR A 129 -36.82 -6.61 -6.27
N ILE A 130 -35.89 -7.53 -5.97
CA ILE A 130 -34.59 -7.59 -6.66
C ILE A 130 -34.79 -8.10 -8.09
N ALA A 131 -34.47 -7.26 -9.08
CA ALA A 131 -34.45 -7.63 -10.49
C ALA A 131 -33.13 -8.22 -10.95
N LEU A 132 -32.01 -7.73 -10.39
CA LEU A 132 -30.66 -8.19 -10.70
C LEU A 132 -29.74 -7.92 -9.51
N ILE A 133 -28.84 -8.87 -9.25
CA ILE A 133 -27.79 -8.73 -8.25
C ILE A 133 -26.53 -9.45 -8.74
N ASN A 134 -25.38 -8.78 -8.63
CA ASN A 134 -24.11 -9.41 -8.97
C ASN A 134 -23.43 -10.04 -7.74
N PRO A 135 -22.42 -10.93 -7.94
CA PRO A 135 -21.72 -11.58 -6.86
C PRO A 135 -21.00 -10.59 -5.91
N ALA A 136 -20.50 -9.46 -6.44
CA ALA A 136 -19.84 -8.44 -5.64
C ALA A 136 -20.81 -7.79 -4.65
N ALA A 137 -22.03 -7.42 -5.07
CA ALA A 137 -23.04 -6.87 -4.18
C ALA A 137 -23.44 -7.85 -3.07
N LYS A 138 -23.57 -9.14 -3.39
CA LYS A 138 -23.86 -10.18 -2.36
C LYS A 138 -22.78 -10.21 -1.28
N ARG A 139 -21.52 -10.13 -1.70
CA ARG A 139 -20.37 -10.13 -0.80
C ARG A 139 -20.28 -8.84 0.03
N LEU A 140 -20.35 -7.67 -0.63
CA LEU A 140 -20.18 -6.36 0.01
C LEU A 140 -21.29 -6.05 1.01
N LEU A 141 -22.55 -6.32 0.64
CA LEU A 141 -23.73 -6.09 1.48
C LEU A 141 -24.12 -7.31 2.32
N LYS A 142 -23.34 -8.40 2.32
CA LYS A 142 -23.66 -9.65 3.05
C LYS A 142 -25.12 -10.08 2.84
N ILE A 143 -25.58 -10.08 1.58
CA ILE A 143 -26.97 -10.39 1.22
C ILE A 143 -27.21 -11.88 1.35
N SER A 144 -28.23 -12.25 2.13
CA SER A 144 -28.68 -13.63 2.33
C SER A 144 -29.57 -14.09 1.18
N PRO A 145 -29.73 -15.41 0.96
CA PRO A 145 -30.70 -15.95 -0.01
C PRO A 145 -32.16 -15.58 0.27
N GLU A 146 -32.46 -15.18 1.51
CA GLU A 146 -33.78 -14.79 1.98
C GLU A 146 -34.09 -13.32 1.70
N ASP A 147 -33.06 -12.48 1.47
CA ASP A 147 -33.22 -11.05 1.18
C ASP A 147 -33.70 -10.88 -0.27
N ASN A 148 -34.97 -10.59 -0.46
CA ASN A 148 -35.61 -10.51 -1.78
C ASN A 148 -36.09 -9.11 -2.14
N THR A 149 -36.11 -8.18 -1.17
CA THR A 149 -36.60 -6.82 -1.35
C THR A 149 -35.55 -5.77 -1.00
N PHE A 150 -35.78 -4.53 -1.38
CA PHE A 150 -34.96 -3.38 -1.03
C PHE A 150 -34.85 -3.20 0.46
N GLU A 151 -35.99 -3.37 1.16
CA GLU A 151 -36.07 -3.26 2.60
C GLU A 151 -35.25 -4.37 3.29
N ASP A 152 -35.36 -5.62 2.82
CA ASP A 152 -34.55 -6.73 3.38
C ASP A 152 -33.06 -6.46 3.27
N VAL A 153 -32.63 -5.86 2.18
CA VAL A 153 -31.21 -5.57 1.93
C VAL A 153 -30.71 -4.41 2.75
N PHE A 154 -31.45 -3.30 2.86
CA PHE A 154 -30.93 -2.04 3.43
C PHE A 154 -31.43 -1.73 4.83
N HIS A 155 -32.66 -2.10 5.21
CA HIS A 155 -33.22 -1.79 6.53
C HIS A 155 -32.53 -2.50 7.68
N LYS A 156 -31.80 -3.60 7.40
CA LYS A 156 -30.96 -4.26 8.41
C LYS A 156 -29.75 -3.38 8.82
N TYR A 157 -29.38 -2.41 8.01
CA TYR A 157 -28.26 -1.48 8.26
C TYR A 157 -28.75 -0.11 8.67
N ASP A 158 -29.72 0.46 7.90
CA ASP A 158 -30.30 1.76 8.21
C ASP A 158 -31.75 1.82 7.72
N LYS A 159 -32.68 1.92 8.65
CA LYS A 159 -34.13 2.05 8.39
C LYS A 159 -34.53 3.40 7.77
N SER A 160 -33.64 4.38 7.76
CA SER A 160 -33.91 5.69 7.16
C SER A 160 -33.81 5.68 5.63
N ILE A 161 -33.17 4.64 5.07
CA ILE A 161 -33.04 4.43 3.62
C ILE A 161 -34.38 3.98 3.07
N ASN A 162 -35.03 4.84 2.32
CA ASN A 162 -36.37 4.60 1.81
C ASN A 162 -36.39 4.66 0.27
N MET A 163 -36.81 3.57 -0.35
CA MET A 163 -36.85 3.44 -1.80
C MET A 163 -37.80 4.43 -2.47
N GLU A 164 -38.96 4.71 -1.86
CA GLU A 164 -39.92 5.67 -2.41
C GLU A 164 -39.33 7.07 -2.49
N LYS A 165 -38.59 7.51 -1.44
CA LYS A 165 -37.90 8.79 -1.46
C LYS A 165 -36.87 8.85 -2.59
N ILE A 166 -36.17 7.75 -2.89
CA ILE A 166 -35.17 7.68 -3.96
C ILE A 166 -35.84 7.72 -5.33
N ILE A 167 -36.92 6.99 -5.54
CA ILE A 167 -37.67 6.95 -6.82
C ILE A 167 -38.25 8.30 -7.18
N TYR A 168 -38.69 9.09 -6.21
CA TYR A 168 -39.36 10.38 -6.42
C TYR A 168 -38.46 11.57 -6.11
N LEU A 169 -37.12 11.41 -6.14
CA LEU A 169 -36.17 12.53 -6.04
C LEU A 169 -36.46 13.55 -7.17
N ASP A 170 -36.61 14.81 -6.77
CA ASP A 170 -36.65 15.92 -7.71
C ASP A 170 -35.40 15.89 -8.59
N ASN A 171 -35.53 16.06 -9.88
CA ASN A 171 -34.44 16.02 -10.87
C ASN A 171 -33.80 14.66 -11.21
N TRP A 172 -34.29 13.52 -10.70
CA TRP A 172 -33.74 12.18 -11.06
C TRP A 172 -32.22 12.05 -10.89
N THR A 173 -31.67 12.76 -9.93
CA THR A 173 -30.27 12.70 -9.59
C THR A 173 -29.98 11.48 -8.71
N SER A 174 -28.79 10.91 -8.87
CA SER A 174 -28.32 9.88 -7.96
C SER A 174 -28.08 10.46 -6.55
N THR A 175 -28.40 9.70 -5.54
CA THR A 175 -28.11 10.05 -4.13
C THR A 175 -27.12 9.05 -3.54
N THR A 176 -26.15 9.53 -2.78
CA THR A 176 -25.21 8.67 -2.05
C THR A 176 -25.61 8.60 -0.58
N GLN A 177 -25.66 7.38 -0.05
CA GLN A 177 -25.91 7.16 1.38
C GLN A 177 -24.84 6.23 1.96
N LYS A 178 -24.43 6.48 3.21
CA LYS A 178 -23.46 5.65 3.92
C LYS A 178 -24.18 4.49 4.60
N VAL A 179 -23.70 3.29 4.33
CA VAL A 179 -24.23 2.04 4.87
C VAL A 179 -23.14 1.32 5.65
N ASN A 180 -23.36 1.08 6.93
CA ASN A 180 -22.39 0.40 7.79
C ASN A 180 -22.64 -1.11 7.76
N VAL A 181 -21.72 -1.87 7.19
CA VAL A 181 -21.81 -3.34 7.05
C VAL A 181 -20.72 -4.00 7.90
N GLY A 182 -21.00 -4.27 9.16
CA GLY A 182 -19.99 -4.72 10.15
C GLY A 182 -19.00 -3.60 10.42
N ASP A 183 -17.70 -3.84 10.16
CA ASP A 183 -16.63 -2.85 10.36
C ASP A 183 -16.38 -1.96 9.12
N ALA A 184 -17.10 -2.21 8.01
CA ALA A 184 -16.93 -1.48 6.75
C ALA A 184 -17.99 -0.40 6.58
N ASN A 185 -17.55 0.82 6.19
CA ASN A 185 -18.40 1.93 5.78
C ASN A 185 -18.49 1.95 4.26
N LEU A 186 -19.65 1.64 3.70
CA LEU A 186 -19.88 1.62 2.25
C LEU A 186 -20.67 2.86 1.82
N ASP A 187 -20.17 3.55 0.81
CA ASP A 187 -20.89 4.62 0.13
C ASP A 187 -21.74 4.00 -0.98
N VAL A 188 -23.06 3.89 -0.77
CA VAL A 188 -23.99 3.32 -1.76
C VAL A 188 -24.63 4.43 -2.56
N LEU A 189 -24.41 4.39 -3.88
CA LEU A 189 -25.02 5.31 -4.83
C LEU A 189 -26.35 4.73 -5.35
N PHE A 190 -27.44 5.39 -5.03
CA PHE A 190 -28.78 5.02 -5.51
C PHE A 190 -29.15 5.87 -6.71
N SER A 191 -29.50 5.23 -7.82
CA SER A 191 -29.94 5.90 -9.07
C SER A 191 -31.30 5.38 -9.48
N PRO A 192 -32.35 6.22 -9.52
CA PRO A 192 -33.63 5.82 -10.07
C PRO A 192 -33.54 5.66 -11.60
N PHE A 193 -34.32 4.75 -12.16
CA PHE A 193 -34.41 4.57 -13.61
C PHE A 193 -35.89 4.50 -14.10
N ARG A 194 -36.10 4.79 -15.39
CA ARG A 194 -37.43 4.87 -15.99
C ARG A 194 -37.62 3.83 -17.09
N ASN A 195 -38.87 3.49 -17.34
CA ASN A 195 -39.26 2.65 -18.50
C ASN A 195 -39.37 3.49 -19.78
N LYS A 196 -39.75 2.82 -20.91
CA LYS A 196 -39.96 3.47 -22.23
C LYS A 196 -41.02 4.58 -22.22
N GLN A 197 -41.89 4.60 -21.22
CA GLN A 197 -43.01 5.56 -21.09
C GLN A 197 -42.66 6.70 -20.13
N ASP A 198 -41.38 6.83 -19.77
CA ASP A 198 -40.90 7.83 -18.83
C ASP A 198 -41.46 7.70 -17.40
N ILE A 199 -41.96 6.50 -17.04
CA ILE A 199 -42.49 6.18 -15.73
C ILE A 199 -41.37 5.57 -14.87
N PRO A 200 -41.29 5.93 -13.56
CA PRO A 200 -40.33 5.31 -12.62
C PRO A 200 -40.42 3.78 -12.65
N ALA A 201 -39.35 3.11 -12.94
CA ALA A 201 -39.29 1.66 -13.12
C ALA A 201 -38.56 0.93 -11.98
N GLY A 202 -37.74 1.66 -11.23
CA GLY A 202 -37.01 1.09 -10.13
C GLY A 202 -35.79 1.91 -9.70
N VAL A 203 -34.92 1.27 -8.92
CA VAL A 203 -33.67 1.87 -8.39
C VAL A 203 -32.49 0.93 -8.67
N ILE A 204 -31.38 1.50 -9.08
CA ILE A 204 -30.07 0.83 -9.12
C ILE A 204 -29.28 1.28 -7.93
N ALA A 205 -28.84 0.32 -7.10
CA ALA A 205 -27.85 0.54 -6.06
C ALA A 205 -26.48 0.12 -6.61
N PHE A 206 -25.56 1.08 -6.64
CA PHE A 206 -24.16 0.88 -7.01
C PHE A 206 -23.30 1.02 -5.78
N ILE A 207 -22.50 -0.01 -5.47
CA ILE A 207 -21.63 -0.09 -4.30
C ILE A 207 -20.19 -0.17 -4.79
N PRO A 208 -19.45 0.96 -4.74
CA PRO A 208 -18.03 0.94 -5.03
C PRO A 208 -17.32 0.01 -4.04
N ASP A 209 -16.37 -0.79 -4.51
CA ASP A 209 -15.49 -1.56 -3.62
C ASP A 209 -14.45 -0.61 -2.98
N SER A 210 -14.96 0.26 -2.10
CA SER A 210 -14.14 1.24 -1.37
C SER A 210 -13.28 0.60 -0.28
N ILE A 211 -13.57 -0.66 0.09
CA ILE A 211 -12.85 -1.37 1.16
C ILE A 211 -11.36 -1.49 0.83
N GLU A 212 -11.03 -1.82 -0.42
CA GLU A 212 -9.63 -1.92 -0.84
C GLU A 212 -8.93 -0.56 -0.87
N HIS A 213 -9.65 0.49 -1.27
CA HIS A 213 -9.11 1.86 -1.30
C HIS A 213 -8.86 2.40 0.11
N GLU A 214 -9.80 2.21 1.02
CA GLU A 214 -9.67 2.60 2.42
C GLU A 214 -8.57 1.80 3.12
N ARG A 215 -8.44 0.50 2.82
CA ARG A 215 -7.36 -0.35 3.30
C ARG A 215 -5.99 0.15 2.83
N LEU A 216 -5.86 0.48 1.55
CA LEU A 216 -4.64 1.04 0.97
C LEU A 216 -4.27 2.39 1.58
N ASP A 217 -5.25 3.26 1.80
CA ASP A 217 -5.05 4.57 2.44
C ASP A 217 -4.65 4.43 3.90
N ASN A 218 -5.26 3.51 4.65
CA ASN A 218 -4.89 3.25 6.04
C ASN A 218 -3.48 2.65 6.14
N MET A 219 -3.12 1.69 5.29
CA MET A 219 -1.76 1.15 5.20
C MET A 219 -0.73 2.25 4.86
N ARG A 220 -1.10 3.22 4.01
CA ARG A 220 -0.23 4.35 3.66
C ARG A 220 -0.03 5.31 4.83
N LYS A 221 -1.09 5.60 5.61
CA LYS A 221 -1.01 6.43 6.82
C LYS A 221 -0.18 5.76 7.90
N GLU A 222 -0.40 4.47 8.14
CA GLU A 222 0.36 3.66 9.09
C GLU A 222 1.86 3.62 8.71
N PHE A 223 2.16 3.38 7.44
CA PHE A 223 3.53 3.44 6.93
C PHE A 223 4.22 4.79 7.20
N VAL A 224 3.55 5.93 6.95
CA VAL A 224 4.12 7.26 7.23
C VAL A 224 4.35 7.46 8.73
N ALA A 225 3.44 6.99 9.57
CA ALA A 225 3.58 7.05 11.02
C ALA A 225 4.78 6.22 11.50
N ASP A 226 4.92 4.99 11.01
CA ASP A 226 6.03 4.10 11.35
C ASP A 226 7.39 4.65 10.91
N VAL A 227 7.49 5.19 9.68
CA VAL A 227 8.70 5.89 9.20
C VAL A 227 9.06 7.04 10.14
N SER A 228 8.07 7.85 10.53
CA SER A 228 8.28 9.00 11.41
C SER A 228 8.79 8.56 12.78
N HIS A 229 8.24 7.50 13.34
CA HIS A 229 8.65 6.92 14.61
C HIS A 229 10.06 6.32 14.56
N GLU A 230 10.37 5.54 13.51
CA GLU A 230 11.68 4.89 13.36
C GLU A 230 12.81 5.88 13.02
N LEU A 231 12.48 7.06 12.45
CA LEU A 231 13.43 8.17 12.27
C LEU A 231 13.60 9.02 13.54
N LYS A 232 12.54 9.30 14.29
CA LYS A 232 12.57 10.16 15.46
C LYS A 232 13.48 9.59 16.56
N THR A 233 13.42 8.29 16.82
CA THR A 233 14.17 7.64 17.89
C THR A 233 15.70 7.83 17.74
N PRO A 234 16.35 7.46 16.62
CA PRO A 234 17.78 7.67 16.44
C PRO A 234 18.18 9.14 16.43
N ILE A 235 17.35 10.03 15.86
CA ILE A 235 17.60 11.48 15.87
C ILE A 235 17.66 11.99 17.32
N THR A 236 16.69 11.62 18.15
CA THR A 236 16.66 12.03 19.58
C THR A 236 17.88 11.50 20.32
N SER A 237 18.31 10.27 20.04
CA SER A 237 19.52 9.69 20.67
C SER A 237 20.79 10.45 20.24
N ILE A 238 20.94 10.70 18.93
CA ILE A 238 22.09 11.47 18.40
C ILE A 238 22.14 12.86 19.04
N MET A 239 21.03 13.58 19.07
CA MET A 239 20.95 14.91 19.66
C MET A 239 21.30 14.87 21.15
N GLY A 240 20.70 13.95 21.93
CA GLY A 240 20.96 13.85 23.36
C GLY A 240 22.43 13.58 23.70
N TYR A 241 23.08 12.65 22.99
CA TYR A 241 24.50 12.38 23.21
C TYR A 241 25.41 13.52 22.72
N ALA A 242 25.01 14.20 21.63
CA ALA A 242 25.73 15.37 21.13
C ALA A 242 25.64 16.56 22.12
N ASP A 243 24.44 16.87 22.62
CA ASP A 243 24.20 17.92 23.61
C ASP A 243 24.97 17.60 24.91
N THR A 244 24.91 16.36 25.39
CA THR A 244 25.67 15.90 26.56
C THR A 244 27.17 16.14 26.37
N LEU A 245 27.72 15.82 25.18
CA LEU A 245 29.14 16.05 24.87
C LEU A 245 29.52 17.54 24.83
N LEU A 246 28.56 18.41 24.42
CA LEU A 246 28.77 19.86 24.35
C LEU A 246 28.68 20.54 25.71
N GLU A 247 27.83 20.05 26.60
CA GLU A 247 27.56 20.68 27.91
C GLU A 247 28.47 20.20 29.02
N GLY A 248 29.14 19.04 28.88
CA GLY A 248 29.96 18.43 29.95
C GLY A 248 31.39 18.18 29.57
N GLU A 249 32.27 18.17 30.61
CA GLU A 249 33.63 17.66 30.48
C GLU A 249 33.67 16.17 30.82
N TYR A 250 34.09 15.34 29.88
CA TYR A 250 34.16 13.88 30.01
C TYR A 250 35.57 13.40 29.74
N ASP A 251 35.91 12.25 30.31
CA ASP A 251 37.17 11.56 29.99
C ASP A 251 37.12 11.01 28.55
N GLU A 252 38.27 10.74 27.97
CA GLU A 252 38.39 10.28 26.57
C GLU A 252 37.65 8.95 26.30
N LYS A 253 37.54 8.10 27.32
CA LYS A 253 36.81 6.83 27.21
C LYS A 253 35.30 7.09 27.04
N THR A 254 34.71 7.90 27.90
CA THR A 254 33.31 8.27 27.87
C THR A 254 32.95 9.05 26.58
N LYS A 255 33.83 9.98 26.16
CA LYS A 255 33.67 10.67 24.87
C LYS A 255 33.60 9.68 23.69
N LYS A 256 34.51 8.70 23.68
CA LYS A 256 34.55 7.68 22.62
C LYS A 256 33.32 6.78 22.65
N GLU A 257 32.80 6.46 23.83
CA GLU A 257 31.53 5.70 23.96
C GLU A 257 30.35 6.50 23.40
N PHE A 258 30.19 7.77 23.76
CA PHE A 258 29.12 8.63 23.26
C PHE A 258 29.21 8.85 21.74
N LEU A 259 30.39 9.14 21.21
CA LEU A 259 30.64 9.24 19.77
C LEU A 259 30.36 7.90 19.07
N GLY A 260 30.59 6.77 19.70
CA GLY A 260 30.29 5.44 19.24
C GLY A 260 28.78 5.23 19.05
N VAL A 261 27.96 5.70 20.01
CA VAL A 261 26.49 5.66 19.93
C VAL A 261 26.00 6.55 18.79
N ILE A 262 26.48 7.80 18.70
CA ILE A 262 26.14 8.73 17.63
C ILE A 262 26.43 8.10 16.26
N ALA A 263 27.63 7.55 16.07
CA ALA A 263 28.03 6.91 14.82
C ALA A 263 27.17 5.68 14.48
N THR A 264 26.75 4.91 15.48
CA THR A 264 25.90 3.72 15.32
C THR A 264 24.50 4.11 14.87
N GLU A 265 23.89 5.10 15.53
CA GLU A 265 22.56 5.59 15.17
C GLU A 265 22.55 6.30 13.80
N ALA A 266 23.59 7.06 13.46
CA ALA A 266 23.73 7.67 12.14
C ALA A 266 23.80 6.60 11.01
N ARG A 267 24.58 5.52 11.22
CA ARG A 267 24.63 4.39 10.26
C ARG A 267 23.29 3.66 10.16
N ARG A 268 22.55 3.55 11.27
CA ARG A 268 21.20 2.97 11.28
C ARG A 268 20.25 3.81 10.45
N MET A 269 20.26 5.13 10.62
CA MET A 269 19.45 6.06 9.82
C MET A 269 19.78 5.96 8.33
N ALA A 270 21.05 5.93 7.95
CA ALA A 270 21.47 5.80 6.57
C ALA A 270 20.92 4.51 5.92
N ARG A 271 20.96 3.38 6.64
CA ARG A 271 20.36 2.12 6.19
C ARG A 271 18.85 2.24 6.03
N LEU A 272 18.15 2.82 7.01
CA LEU A 272 16.70 3.02 6.97
C LEU A 272 16.30 3.86 5.75
N VAL A 273 17.00 4.96 5.48
CA VAL A 273 16.74 5.80 4.30
C VAL A 273 16.96 5.01 3.01
N THR A 274 18.03 4.22 2.92
CA THR A 274 18.29 3.36 1.76
C THR A 274 17.18 2.34 1.53
N ASP A 275 16.71 1.69 2.59
CA ASP A 275 15.62 0.72 2.53
C ASP A 275 14.29 1.36 2.11
N LEU A 276 13.99 2.57 2.62
CA LEU A 276 12.81 3.35 2.23
C LEU A 276 12.83 3.78 0.77
N LEU A 277 13.98 4.25 0.27
CA LEU A 277 14.14 4.61 -1.14
C LEU A 277 13.95 3.41 -2.05
N GLU A 278 14.43 2.25 -1.64
CA GLU A 278 14.25 1.01 -2.39
C GLU A 278 12.79 0.58 -2.40
N LEU A 279 12.14 0.57 -1.24
CA LEU A 279 10.72 0.26 -1.13
C LEU A 279 9.88 1.19 -2.03
N SER A 280 10.17 2.50 -1.99
CA SER A 280 9.54 3.48 -2.88
C SER A 280 9.77 3.19 -4.37
N ARG A 281 10.96 2.71 -4.75
CA ARG A 281 11.26 2.31 -6.14
C ARG A 281 10.50 1.04 -6.53
N ILE A 282 10.39 0.10 -5.60
CA ILE A 282 9.62 -1.12 -5.81
C ILE A 282 8.13 -0.79 -5.96
N ASP A 283 7.54 -0.01 -5.05
CA ASP A 283 6.12 0.38 -5.05
C ASP A 283 5.74 1.18 -6.32
N SER A 284 6.61 2.09 -6.78
CA SER A 284 6.30 2.96 -7.93
C SER A 284 6.35 2.26 -9.29
N ASN A 285 6.70 0.99 -9.35
CA ASN A 285 6.90 0.23 -10.60
C ASN A 285 7.85 0.94 -11.62
N ARG A 286 8.66 1.89 -11.14
CA ARG A 286 9.56 2.70 -11.98
C ARG A 286 10.86 1.99 -12.33
N LYS A 287 11.24 0.98 -11.54
CA LYS A 287 12.42 0.16 -11.86
C LYS A 287 12.04 -0.80 -12.99
N LYS A 288 12.63 -0.60 -14.17
CA LYS A 288 12.60 -1.62 -15.22
C LYS A 288 13.43 -2.80 -14.74
N ILE A 289 12.78 -3.93 -14.53
CA ILE A 289 13.45 -5.19 -14.15
C ILE A 289 14.36 -5.57 -15.32
N LYS A 290 15.66 -5.66 -15.06
CA LYS A 290 16.66 -6.13 -16.02
C LYS A 290 16.89 -7.61 -15.79
N LYS A 291 16.02 -8.44 -16.34
CA LYS A 291 16.22 -9.89 -16.24
C LYS A 291 17.39 -10.32 -17.09
N GLU A 292 18.30 -11.07 -16.48
CA GLU A 292 19.44 -11.71 -17.12
C GLU A 292 19.59 -13.15 -16.66
N SER A 293 20.35 -13.93 -17.41
CA SER A 293 20.65 -15.31 -17.04
C SER A 293 21.93 -15.35 -16.24
N PHE A 294 21.91 -15.96 -15.04
CA PHE A 294 23.10 -16.08 -14.19
C PHE A 294 23.09 -17.36 -13.37
N ASP A 295 24.28 -17.76 -12.89
CA ASP A 295 24.46 -18.89 -12.00
C ASP A 295 24.12 -18.50 -10.56
N LEU A 296 23.16 -19.23 -9.97
CA LEU A 296 22.68 -18.96 -8.61
C LEU A 296 23.70 -19.38 -7.55
N GLY A 297 24.46 -20.44 -7.78
CA GLY A 297 25.50 -20.93 -6.86
C GLY A 297 26.68 -19.97 -6.76
N GLU A 298 27.14 -19.43 -7.91
CA GLU A 298 28.20 -18.43 -7.96
C GLU A 298 27.78 -17.16 -7.25
N MET A 299 26.57 -16.66 -7.49
CA MET A 299 26.03 -15.46 -6.84
C MET A 299 25.93 -15.64 -5.32
N VAL A 300 25.45 -16.79 -4.83
CA VAL A 300 25.40 -17.09 -3.39
C VAL A 300 26.80 -17.09 -2.77
N LYS A 301 27.80 -17.61 -3.47
CA LYS A 301 29.20 -17.57 -3.01
C LYS A 301 29.72 -16.14 -2.91
N GLU A 302 29.46 -15.29 -3.91
CA GLU A 302 29.82 -13.87 -3.85
C GLU A 302 29.16 -13.14 -2.66
N CYS A 303 27.87 -13.46 -2.36
CA CYS A 303 27.19 -12.94 -1.18
C CYS A 303 27.89 -13.33 0.14
N GLN A 304 28.34 -14.59 0.23
CA GLN A 304 29.09 -15.06 1.40
C GLN A 304 30.44 -14.36 1.53
N ASP A 305 31.15 -14.17 0.43
CA ASP A 305 32.44 -13.47 0.41
C ASP A 305 32.27 -12.02 0.90
N LYS A 306 31.18 -11.35 0.52
CA LYS A 306 30.85 -9.99 1.02
C LYS A 306 30.59 -9.97 2.54
N LEU A 307 30.12 -11.06 3.12
CA LEU A 307 29.80 -11.19 4.55
C LEU A 307 30.86 -11.95 5.34
N ALA A 308 32.03 -12.25 4.74
CA ALA A 308 33.08 -13.06 5.37
C ALA A 308 33.62 -12.47 6.67
N ILE A 309 33.68 -11.12 6.78
CA ILE A 309 34.14 -10.42 7.99
C ILE A 309 33.17 -10.65 9.14
N GLU A 310 31.86 -10.49 8.89
CA GLU A 310 30.80 -10.68 9.87
C GLU A 310 30.72 -12.14 10.35
N ILE A 311 30.81 -13.08 9.41
CA ILE A 311 30.86 -14.53 9.69
C ILE A 311 32.04 -14.84 10.60
N LYS A 312 33.23 -14.33 10.24
CA LYS A 312 34.46 -14.56 11.02
C LYS A 312 34.40 -13.89 12.40
N LYS A 313 33.84 -12.67 12.49
CA LYS A 313 33.70 -11.93 13.76
C LYS A 313 32.86 -12.70 14.77
N LYS A 314 31.86 -13.45 14.31
CA LYS A 314 30.99 -14.28 15.15
C LYS A 314 31.43 -15.76 15.22
N ASN A 315 32.58 -16.09 14.65
CA ASN A 315 33.11 -17.47 14.60
C ASN A 315 32.09 -18.50 14.03
N HIS A 316 31.22 -18.10 13.10
CA HIS A 316 30.23 -19.00 12.54
C HIS A 316 30.86 -20.05 11.64
N GLN A 317 30.35 -21.27 11.73
CA GLN A 317 30.64 -22.34 10.77
C GLN A 317 29.65 -22.24 9.61
N VAL A 318 30.16 -22.27 8.37
CA VAL A 318 29.32 -22.21 7.17
C VAL A 318 29.55 -23.45 6.32
N GLU A 319 28.50 -24.22 6.10
CA GLU A 319 28.48 -25.40 5.23
C GLU A 319 27.72 -25.12 3.95
N ASN A 320 28.32 -25.35 2.80
CA ASN A 320 27.72 -25.10 1.49
C ASN A 320 27.46 -26.43 0.77
N PHE A 321 26.25 -26.60 0.28
CA PHE A 321 25.80 -27.76 -0.49
C PHE A 321 25.19 -27.25 -1.81
N VAL A 322 25.99 -27.28 -2.87
CA VAL A 322 25.52 -26.91 -4.21
C VAL A 322 25.31 -28.17 -5.01
N THR A 323 24.10 -28.39 -5.49
CA THR A 323 23.80 -29.54 -6.37
C THR A 323 24.50 -29.33 -7.72
N ALA A 324 25.07 -30.38 -8.28
CA ALA A 324 25.59 -30.32 -9.65
C ALA A 324 24.47 -29.98 -10.64
N ASP A 325 24.81 -29.19 -11.67
CA ASP A 325 23.94 -28.84 -12.78
C ASP A 325 22.67 -28.06 -12.45
N VAL A 326 22.76 -27.10 -11.49
CA VAL A 326 21.66 -26.13 -11.27
C VAL A 326 21.50 -25.26 -12.52
N PRO A 327 20.30 -25.26 -13.17
CA PRO A 327 20.11 -24.44 -14.36
C PRO A 327 20.23 -22.94 -14.01
N PRO A 328 20.79 -22.14 -14.94
CA PRO A 328 20.80 -20.68 -14.74
C PRO A 328 19.40 -20.12 -14.50
N VAL A 329 19.28 -19.18 -13.59
CA VAL A 329 18.02 -18.46 -13.30
C VAL A 329 17.85 -17.27 -14.23
N PHE A 330 16.61 -16.86 -14.48
CA PHE A 330 16.29 -15.71 -15.32
C PHE A 330 15.54 -14.64 -14.50
N ALA A 331 16.29 -13.74 -13.87
CA ALA A 331 15.79 -12.71 -12.97
C ALA A 331 16.69 -11.47 -13.00
N ASP A 332 16.32 -10.42 -12.27
CA ASP A 332 17.21 -9.27 -12.02
C ASP A 332 18.26 -9.70 -10.97
N ARG A 333 19.52 -9.81 -11.41
CA ARG A 333 20.61 -10.33 -10.59
C ARG A 333 20.84 -9.50 -9.32
N ASP A 334 20.81 -8.17 -9.44
CA ASP A 334 21.04 -7.26 -8.31
C ASP A 334 19.92 -7.40 -7.27
N ASP A 335 18.68 -7.60 -7.72
CA ASP A 335 17.51 -7.82 -6.87
C ASP A 335 17.64 -9.14 -6.11
N ILE A 336 17.98 -10.25 -6.79
CA ILE A 336 18.13 -11.56 -6.13
C ILE A 336 19.34 -11.57 -5.19
N GLU A 337 20.45 -10.94 -5.58
CA GLU A 337 21.60 -10.75 -4.69
C GLU A 337 21.20 -10.05 -3.38
N ARG A 338 20.41 -8.99 -3.49
CA ARG A 338 19.91 -8.25 -2.32
C ARG A 338 19.03 -9.11 -1.42
N VAL A 339 18.15 -9.93 -1.99
CA VAL A 339 17.36 -10.91 -1.22
C VAL A 339 18.26 -11.83 -0.43
N VAL A 340 19.26 -12.43 -1.08
CA VAL A 340 20.20 -13.37 -0.44
C VAL A 340 21.01 -12.69 0.65
N LEU A 341 21.51 -11.47 0.41
CA LEU A 341 22.23 -10.69 1.42
C LEU A 341 21.35 -10.36 2.63
N ASN A 342 20.07 -10.00 2.43
CA ASN A 342 19.15 -9.75 3.53
C ASN A 342 18.92 -10.99 4.40
N ILE A 343 18.73 -12.16 3.78
CA ILE A 343 18.51 -13.40 4.52
C ILE A 343 19.79 -13.85 5.23
N LEU A 344 20.94 -13.86 4.55
CA LEU A 344 22.24 -14.23 5.17
C LEU A 344 22.59 -13.29 6.32
N THR A 345 22.39 -12.00 6.16
CA THR A 345 22.64 -11.02 7.24
C THR A 345 21.73 -11.29 8.44
N ASN A 346 20.47 -11.63 8.24
CA ASN A 346 19.58 -12.03 9.32
C ASN A 346 20.06 -13.31 10.00
N SER A 347 20.39 -14.36 9.26
CA SER A 347 20.90 -15.61 9.81
C SER A 347 22.19 -15.37 10.62
N ILE A 348 23.16 -14.60 10.11
CA ILE A 348 24.38 -14.23 10.85
C ILE A 348 24.02 -13.46 12.11
N LYS A 349 23.10 -12.53 12.03
CA LYS A 349 22.73 -11.64 13.14
C LYS A 349 22.07 -12.39 14.27
N TYR A 350 21.11 -13.25 13.99
CA TYR A 350 20.28 -13.94 14.98
C TYR A 350 20.83 -15.30 15.41
N THR A 351 21.93 -15.75 14.82
CA THR A 351 22.68 -16.91 15.29
C THR A 351 23.71 -16.48 16.34
N PRO A 352 23.79 -17.16 17.50
CA PRO A 352 24.81 -16.92 18.52
C PRO A 352 26.22 -17.15 17.97
N GLU A 353 27.22 -16.61 18.67
CA GLU A 353 28.64 -16.84 18.34
C GLU A 353 28.97 -18.35 18.31
N GLY A 354 29.76 -18.78 17.33
CA GLY A 354 30.10 -20.19 17.10
C GLY A 354 28.99 -21.02 16.48
N GLY A 355 27.86 -20.38 16.07
CA GLY A 355 26.75 -21.10 15.47
C GLY A 355 27.01 -21.61 14.06
N LEU A 356 26.05 -22.38 13.52
CA LEU A 356 26.14 -23.09 12.25
C LEU A 356 25.14 -22.52 11.25
N LEU A 357 25.61 -22.23 10.04
CA LEU A 357 24.82 -21.83 8.88
C LEU A 357 24.99 -22.89 7.78
N LYS A 358 23.89 -23.45 7.29
CA LYS A 358 23.90 -24.39 6.15
C LYS A 358 23.20 -23.75 4.96
N ILE A 359 23.86 -23.75 3.82
CA ILE A 359 23.35 -23.14 2.60
C ILE A 359 23.28 -24.19 1.52
N TYR A 360 22.09 -24.41 1.00
CA TYR A 360 21.81 -25.35 -0.07
C TYR A 360 21.40 -24.57 -1.31
N VAL A 361 21.99 -24.89 -2.45
CA VAL A 361 21.57 -24.40 -3.76
C VAL A 361 21.23 -25.61 -4.63
N GLY A 362 20.03 -25.61 -5.19
CA GLY A 362 19.55 -26.71 -6.02
C GLY A 362 18.41 -26.27 -6.91
N PHE A 363 17.74 -27.23 -7.54
CA PHE A 363 16.55 -26.93 -8.36
C PHE A 363 15.50 -28.03 -8.19
N VAL A 364 14.23 -27.63 -8.37
CA VAL A 364 13.06 -28.52 -8.32
C VAL A 364 12.10 -28.09 -9.44
N TYR A 365 11.85 -28.96 -10.40
CA TYR A 365 11.04 -28.70 -11.59
C TYR A 365 11.58 -27.53 -12.42
N ASN A 366 10.92 -26.36 -12.36
CA ASN A 366 11.27 -25.16 -13.13
C ASN A 366 11.87 -24.04 -12.26
N ASP A 367 12.09 -24.29 -10.97
CA ASP A 367 12.61 -23.30 -10.03
C ASP A 367 13.94 -23.74 -9.46
N ALA A 368 14.93 -22.87 -9.52
CA ALA A 368 16.10 -22.98 -8.67
C ALA A 368 15.77 -22.48 -7.26
N TYR A 369 16.37 -23.05 -6.24
CA TYR A 369 16.15 -22.64 -4.87
C TYR A 369 17.46 -22.41 -4.13
N ILE A 370 17.39 -21.48 -3.17
CA ILE A 370 18.39 -21.29 -2.14
C ILE A 370 17.71 -21.60 -0.81
N LYS A 371 18.26 -22.56 -0.05
CA LYS A 371 17.79 -22.86 1.29
C LYS A 371 18.89 -22.52 2.30
N ILE A 372 18.58 -21.64 3.24
CA ILE A 372 19.48 -21.19 4.30
C ILE A 372 18.91 -21.69 5.62
N ILE A 373 19.70 -22.45 6.37
CA ILE A 373 19.34 -22.98 7.68
C ILE A 373 20.34 -22.45 8.70
N ASP A 374 19.86 -21.86 9.75
CA ASP A 374 20.65 -21.46 10.91
C ASP A 374 20.18 -22.19 12.18
N ASN A 375 21.06 -22.32 13.15
CA ASN A 375 20.75 -22.81 14.49
C ASN A 375 20.63 -21.65 15.49
N GLY A 376 20.04 -20.54 15.04
CA GLY A 376 19.83 -19.33 15.81
C GLY A 376 18.72 -19.42 16.85
N ILE A 377 18.29 -18.25 17.34
CA ILE A 377 17.26 -18.14 18.39
C ILE A 377 15.87 -18.60 17.94
N GLY A 378 15.64 -18.70 16.62
CA GLY A 378 14.33 -19.01 16.03
C GLY A 378 13.32 -17.87 16.13
N ILE A 379 12.12 -18.12 15.59
CA ILE A 379 11.01 -17.18 15.51
C ILE A 379 9.79 -17.85 16.12
N PRO A 380 9.02 -17.20 17.02
CA PRO A 380 7.76 -17.72 17.52
C PRO A 380 6.74 -17.98 16.40
N GLU A 381 5.94 -19.02 16.53
CA GLU A 381 4.96 -19.40 15.51
C GLU A 381 3.91 -18.30 15.26
N GLU A 382 3.51 -17.57 16.28
CA GLU A 382 2.58 -16.43 16.21
C GLU A 382 3.12 -15.27 15.36
N ASP A 383 4.45 -15.13 15.25
CA ASP A 383 5.11 -14.07 14.51
C ASP A 383 5.37 -14.44 13.05
N LEU A 384 5.40 -15.74 12.68
CA LEU A 384 5.78 -16.19 11.34
C LEU A 384 4.94 -15.57 10.21
N ASN A 385 3.66 -15.33 10.45
CA ASN A 385 2.79 -14.70 9.46
C ASN A 385 3.05 -13.20 9.31
N ARG A 386 3.65 -12.58 10.33
CA ARG A 386 3.84 -11.13 10.43
C ARG A 386 5.24 -10.65 10.08
N ILE A 387 6.24 -11.52 10.05
CA ILE A 387 7.63 -11.13 9.77
C ILE A 387 7.85 -10.48 8.40
N PHE A 388 6.89 -10.61 7.48
CA PHE A 388 6.90 -9.95 6.18
C PHE A 388 6.17 -8.59 6.17
N GLU A 389 5.50 -8.21 7.29
CA GLU A 389 4.92 -6.88 7.43
C GLU A 389 6.05 -5.85 7.51
N ARG A 390 5.82 -4.66 6.95
CA ARG A 390 6.79 -3.56 6.98
C ARG A 390 6.98 -3.09 8.43
N PHE A 391 8.22 -2.83 8.86
CA PHE A 391 8.63 -2.43 10.21
C PHE A 391 8.36 -3.46 11.31
N TYR A 392 7.85 -4.64 10.97
CA TYR A 392 7.59 -5.67 11.95
C TYR A 392 8.87 -6.25 12.55
N ARG A 393 8.86 -6.51 13.84
CA ARG A 393 9.99 -7.07 14.59
C ARG A 393 9.46 -7.85 15.79
N VAL A 394 9.89 -9.10 15.94
CA VAL A 394 9.50 -10.01 17.03
C VAL A 394 9.83 -9.40 18.41
N ASP A 395 11.02 -8.82 18.55
CA ASP A 395 11.46 -8.11 19.77
C ASP A 395 12.00 -6.73 19.41
N LYS A 396 11.20 -5.69 19.73
CA LYS A 396 11.55 -4.30 19.44
C LYS A 396 12.78 -3.81 20.21
N ALA A 397 12.99 -4.28 21.45
CA ALA A 397 14.09 -3.83 22.31
C ALA A 397 15.42 -4.45 21.85
N ARG A 398 15.51 -5.75 21.78
CA ARG A 398 16.72 -6.50 21.40
C ARG A 398 17.16 -6.25 19.96
N SER A 399 16.18 -5.99 19.09
CA SER A 399 16.46 -5.70 17.68
C SER A 399 16.96 -4.28 17.46
N ARG A 400 16.70 -3.32 18.37
CA ARG A 400 17.28 -1.96 18.29
C ARG A 400 18.78 -1.99 18.52
N GLU A 401 19.26 -2.71 19.50
CA GLU A 401 20.70 -2.90 19.78
C GLU A 401 21.43 -3.49 18.55
N ASN A 402 20.77 -4.36 17.82
CA ASN A 402 21.32 -5.00 16.63
C ASN A 402 21.05 -4.24 15.30
N GLY A 403 20.49 -3.02 15.34
CA GLY A 403 20.38 -2.10 14.20
C GLY A 403 19.50 -2.57 13.04
N GLY A 404 18.48 -3.41 13.28
CA GLY A 404 17.53 -3.84 12.24
C GLY A 404 16.49 -2.74 11.92
N THR A 405 16.09 -2.60 10.65
CA THR A 405 15.08 -1.65 10.19
C THR A 405 13.65 -2.23 10.21
N GLY A 406 13.51 -3.57 10.21
CA GLY A 406 12.23 -4.25 10.03
C GLY A 406 11.71 -4.23 8.58
N LEU A 407 12.51 -3.74 7.63
CA LEU A 407 12.14 -3.66 6.21
C LEU A 407 12.78 -4.77 5.36
N GLY A 408 13.82 -5.43 5.82
CA GLY A 408 14.58 -6.38 5.01
C GLY A 408 13.76 -7.55 4.46
N LEU A 409 12.92 -8.19 5.29
CA LEU A 409 12.10 -9.33 4.85
C LEU A 409 10.93 -8.89 3.96
N SER A 410 10.30 -7.76 4.22
CA SER A 410 9.25 -7.22 3.34
C SER A 410 9.82 -6.84 1.97
N ILE A 411 10.98 -6.20 1.91
CA ILE A 411 11.70 -5.91 0.66
C ILE A 411 12.06 -7.20 -0.08
N ALA A 412 12.57 -8.21 0.62
CA ALA A 412 12.92 -9.50 0.02
C ALA A 412 11.72 -10.18 -0.63
N LYS A 413 10.58 -10.19 0.05
CA LYS A 413 9.32 -10.74 -0.48
C LYS A 413 8.85 -9.97 -1.71
N GLU A 414 8.79 -8.65 -1.67
CA GLU A 414 8.36 -7.82 -2.79
C GLU A 414 9.27 -7.96 -4.02
N ILE A 415 10.58 -8.08 -3.81
CA ILE A 415 11.54 -8.34 -4.89
C ILE A 415 11.26 -9.70 -5.54
N LEU A 416 11.07 -10.75 -4.74
CA LEU A 416 10.79 -12.08 -5.25
C LEU A 416 9.47 -12.15 -6.00
N ASP A 417 8.40 -11.57 -5.45
CA ASP A 417 7.09 -11.50 -6.10
C ASP A 417 7.19 -10.84 -7.49
N LYS A 418 7.97 -9.76 -7.62
CA LYS A 418 8.21 -9.08 -8.91
C LYS A 418 9.04 -9.90 -9.89
N ASN A 419 9.94 -10.71 -9.40
CA ASN A 419 10.77 -11.59 -10.23
C ASN A 419 10.08 -12.93 -10.54
N GLY A 420 8.87 -13.19 -10.02
CA GLY A 420 8.13 -14.44 -10.17
C GLY A 420 8.64 -15.56 -9.27
N GLY A 421 9.41 -15.22 -8.24
CA GLY A 421 9.92 -16.14 -7.23
C GLY A 421 9.02 -16.21 -5.99
N SER A 422 9.49 -16.92 -4.97
CA SER A 422 8.81 -17.01 -3.67
C SER A 422 9.80 -17.17 -2.51
N ILE A 423 9.34 -16.87 -1.29
CA ILE A 423 10.07 -17.08 -0.05
C ILE A 423 9.18 -17.78 0.96
N ASP A 424 9.70 -18.87 1.56
CA ASP A 424 9.08 -19.62 2.63
C ASP A 424 9.99 -19.64 3.86
N ILE A 425 9.43 -19.52 5.06
CA ILE A 425 10.18 -19.54 6.31
C ILE A 425 9.55 -20.54 7.27
N LYS A 426 10.40 -21.41 7.83
CA LYS A 426 10.07 -22.32 8.92
C LYS A 426 11.01 -22.05 10.08
N SER A 427 10.48 -21.92 11.28
CA SER A 427 11.29 -21.63 12.44
C SER A 427 10.67 -22.18 13.71
N GLU A 428 11.52 -22.54 14.66
CA GLU A 428 11.14 -22.94 16.00
C GLU A 428 12.07 -22.31 17.01
N VAL A 429 11.51 -21.72 18.06
CA VAL A 429 12.27 -21.02 19.10
C VAL A 429 13.29 -21.97 19.72
N GLY A 430 14.56 -21.53 19.75
CA GLY A 430 15.69 -22.30 20.27
C GLY A 430 16.26 -23.39 19.35
N LYS A 431 15.64 -23.62 18.17
CA LYS A 431 16.16 -24.58 17.18
C LYS A 431 16.75 -23.93 15.93
N GLY A 432 16.35 -22.68 15.65
CA GLY A 432 16.80 -21.91 14.51
C GLY A 432 15.75 -21.69 13.44
N THR A 433 16.20 -21.26 12.26
CA THR A 433 15.34 -20.86 11.15
C THR A 433 15.79 -21.51 9.85
N GLU A 434 14.83 -22.00 9.07
CA GLU A 434 14.99 -22.43 7.68
C GLU A 434 14.28 -21.45 6.76
N VAL A 435 15.01 -20.83 5.83
CA VAL A 435 14.48 -19.96 4.79
C VAL A 435 14.70 -20.59 3.44
N VAL A 436 13.64 -20.69 2.62
CA VAL A 436 13.69 -21.21 1.26
C VAL A 436 13.28 -20.12 0.29
N ILE A 437 14.19 -19.73 -0.59
CA ILE A 437 13.99 -18.78 -1.69
C ILE A 437 13.88 -19.59 -2.97
N LYS A 438 12.85 -19.35 -3.79
CA LYS A 438 12.71 -19.95 -5.12
C LYS A 438 12.75 -18.88 -6.19
N VAL A 439 13.49 -19.14 -7.25
CA VAL A 439 13.67 -18.25 -8.40
C VAL A 439 13.43 -19.05 -9.68
N PRO A 440 12.60 -18.59 -10.63
CA PRO A 440 12.33 -19.32 -11.85
C PRO A 440 13.58 -19.44 -12.73
N THR A 441 13.79 -20.62 -13.34
CA THR A 441 14.89 -20.90 -14.27
C THR A 441 14.54 -20.55 -15.72
N LYS A 442 13.24 -20.32 -16.00
CA LYS A 442 12.74 -19.89 -17.32
C LYS A 442 11.83 -18.70 -17.13
N GLY A 443 11.99 -17.69 -17.98
CA GLY A 443 11.12 -16.51 -18.06
C GLY A 443 9.86 -16.76 -18.88
#